data_7d77a671d073cc8e34c5bbe277062255
#
_entry.id   7d77a671d073cc8e34c5bbe277062255
#
_cell.length_a   1.000
_cell.length_b   1.000
_cell.length_c   1.000
_cell.angle_alpha   90.00
_cell.angle_beta   90.00
_cell.angle_gamma   90.00
#
_symmetry.space_group_name_H-M   'P 1'
#
loop_
_entity.id
_entity.type
_entity.pdbx_description
1 polymer ?
#
loop_
_entity_poly.entity_id
_entity_poly.type
_entity_poly.pdbx_seq_one_letter_code
_entity_poly.pdbx_strand_id
1 'polypeptide(L)'
;DQPRSRGLGDVYKRQGYLYFHKAPNAQAFHEETLRKLSKLYLYDCLRANKSLCAWGVEGRVPFLDKEFLDVAMRLNPVAKMCPGTIIEKKILREAFSDSLPKEIAWRQKEQFSDGVGYGWIDTLKKITSESVTDEEMANAAKRFPINPPQNKEEYYYRSIFEEHFPSESAARSVPSIPSVACSTAEALAWDSAFKNMNEPSGRAINCLLYTSDAA
;
A
#
# COMPACT_ATOMS: atom_id res chain seq x y z
N ASP A 1 -21.58 6.84 -11.92
CA ASP A 1 -20.36 6.52 -11.13
C ASP A 1 -20.62 5.24 -10.35
N GLN A 2 -20.15 4.13 -10.86
CA GLN A 2 -20.18 2.86 -10.15
C GLN A 2 -19.31 3.00 -8.88
N PRO A 3 -19.79 2.60 -7.70
CA PRO A 3 -18.99 2.59 -6.51
C PRO A 3 -17.84 1.62 -6.74
N ARG A 4 -16.68 2.17 -7.06
CA ARG A 4 -15.44 1.40 -7.15
C ARG A 4 -15.25 0.76 -5.80
N SER A 5 -15.22 -0.57 -5.75
CA SER A 5 -14.96 -1.34 -4.54
C SER A 5 -13.62 -0.90 -3.94
N ARG A 6 -13.67 0.14 -3.15
CA ARG A 6 -12.54 0.72 -2.39
C ARG A 6 -12.38 -0.12 -1.14
N GLY A 7 -12.04 -1.40 -1.37
CA GLY A 7 -12.07 -2.33 -0.28
C GLY A 7 -10.81 -2.26 0.54
N LEU A 8 -10.99 -2.11 1.81
CA LEU A 8 -10.11 -2.50 2.90
C LEU A 8 -9.72 -3.99 2.86
N GLY A 9 -10.12 -4.70 1.82
CA GLY A 9 -9.82 -6.10 1.58
C GLY A 9 -8.38 -6.40 1.21
N ASP A 10 -7.41 -5.82 1.90
CA ASP A 10 -6.01 -5.84 1.47
C ASP A 10 -5.25 -7.11 1.82
N VAL A 11 -5.77 -8.00 2.63
CA VAL A 11 -5.06 -9.23 2.96
C VAL A 11 -5.04 -10.18 1.77
N TYR A 12 -6.14 -10.33 1.09
CA TYR A 12 -6.20 -11.03 -0.18
C TYR A 12 -5.72 -10.14 -1.34
N LYS A 13 -5.84 -8.82 -1.19
CA LYS A 13 -5.34 -7.82 -2.13
C LYS A 13 -3.82 -7.69 -2.14
N ARG A 14 -3.09 -8.34 -1.24
CA ARG A 14 -1.63 -8.23 -1.17
C ARG A 14 -0.87 -8.98 -2.25
N GLN A 15 -1.50 -9.87 -2.97
CA GLN A 15 -1.03 -10.28 -4.29
C GLN A 15 -0.96 -9.10 -5.29
N GLY A 16 -1.40 -7.92 -4.88
CA GLY A 16 -1.43 -6.74 -5.71
C GLY A 16 -0.39 -5.69 -5.39
N TYR A 17 0.53 -5.93 -4.47
CA TYR A 17 1.77 -5.17 -4.45
C TYR A 17 2.63 -5.66 -5.59
N LEU A 18 3.07 -4.76 -6.44
CA LEU A 18 3.76 -5.09 -7.68
C LEU A 18 5.03 -5.90 -7.46
N TYR A 19 5.75 -5.67 -6.38
CA TYR A 19 6.92 -6.48 -6.09
C TYR A 19 6.60 -7.97 -5.79
N PHE A 20 5.36 -8.33 -5.48
CA PHE A 20 4.96 -9.73 -5.33
C PHE A 20 5.05 -10.52 -6.65
N HIS A 21 4.98 -9.86 -7.81
CA HIS A 21 5.28 -10.48 -9.11
C HIS A 21 6.75 -10.93 -9.23
N LYS A 22 7.62 -10.39 -8.38
CA LYS A 22 9.06 -10.70 -8.33
C LYS A 22 9.43 -11.68 -7.23
N ALA A 23 8.44 -12.27 -6.54
CA ALA A 23 8.70 -13.27 -5.50
C ALA A 23 9.50 -14.44 -6.09
N PRO A 24 10.66 -14.79 -5.50
CA PRO A 24 11.56 -15.78 -6.07
C PRO A 24 10.99 -17.21 -6.02
N ASN A 25 10.12 -17.48 -5.06
CA ASN A 25 9.46 -18.76 -4.89
C ASN A 25 8.22 -18.64 -4.00
N ALA A 26 7.46 -19.72 -3.91
CA ALA A 26 6.20 -19.76 -3.14
C ALA A 26 6.39 -19.57 -1.63
N GLN A 27 7.51 -20.01 -1.08
CA GLN A 27 7.83 -19.86 0.33
C GLN A 27 8.06 -18.39 0.67
N ALA A 28 8.95 -17.71 -0.06
CA ALA A 28 9.21 -16.28 0.13
C ALA A 28 7.94 -15.43 -0.07
N PHE A 29 7.12 -15.77 -1.06
CA PHE A 29 5.82 -15.16 -1.28
C PHE A 29 4.91 -15.29 -0.05
N HIS A 30 4.84 -16.49 0.53
CA HIS A 30 3.99 -16.77 1.70
C HIS A 30 4.49 -16.03 2.94
N GLU A 31 5.78 -16.09 3.24
CA GLU A 31 6.40 -15.41 4.37
C GLU A 31 6.18 -13.90 4.29
N GLU A 32 6.36 -13.31 3.12
CA GLU A 32 6.10 -11.88 2.92
C GLU A 32 4.61 -11.54 3.07
N THR A 33 3.72 -12.43 2.63
CA THR A 33 2.27 -12.26 2.86
C THR A 33 1.95 -12.22 4.35
N LEU A 34 2.49 -13.15 5.14
CA LEU A 34 2.34 -13.18 6.59
C LEU A 34 2.92 -11.93 7.25
N ARG A 35 4.11 -11.51 6.84
CA ARG A 35 4.77 -10.32 7.36
C ARG A 35 3.93 -9.05 7.11
N LYS A 36 3.37 -8.91 5.91
CA LYS A 36 2.48 -7.77 5.59
C LYS A 36 1.19 -7.84 6.39
N LEU A 37 0.61 -9.02 6.51
CA LEU A 37 -0.62 -9.22 7.27
C LEU A 37 -0.45 -8.84 8.74
N SER A 38 0.64 -9.27 9.36
CA SER A 38 0.93 -8.97 10.77
C SER A 38 1.14 -7.48 11.07
N LYS A 39 1.48 -6.68 10.04
CA LYS A 39 1.71 -5.24 10.16
C LYS A 39 0.58 -4.38 9.57
N LEU A 40 -0.52 -4.99 9.13
CA LEU A 40 -1.59 -4.29 8.41
C LEU A 40 -2.24 -3.17 9.24
N TYR A 41 -2.33 -3.36 10.55
CA TYR A 41 -2.87 -2.39 11.49
C TYR A 41 -2.09 -1.07 11.56
N LEU A 42 -0.83 -1.04 11.10
CA LEU A 42 0.01 0.16 11.07
C LEU A 42 -0.20 1.05 9.83
N TYR A 43 -0.88 0.54 8.80
CA TYR A 43 -0.99 1.18 7.49
C TYR A 43 -2.44 1.40 7.04
N ASP A 44 -2.87 0.65 6.05
CA ASP A 44 -4.17 0.85 5.41
C ASP A 44 -5.35 0.71 6.36
N CYS A 45 -5.29 -0.26 7.26
CA CYS A 45 -6.33 -0.44 8.29
C CYS A 45 -6.35 0.74 9.28
N LEU A 46 -5.19 1.26 9.65
CA LEU A 46 -5.12 2.41 10.55
C LEU A 46 -5.76 3.65 9.90
N ARG A 47 -5.33 3.99 8.67
CA ARG A 47 -5.88 5.13 7.95
C ARG A 47 -7.38 5.04 7.74
N ALA A 48 -7.82 3.89 7.25
CA ALA A 48 -9.23 3.68 6.97
C ALA A 48 -10.08 3.74 8.24
N ASN A 49 -9.64 3.08 9.31
CA ASN A 49 -10.36 3.12 10.58
C ASN A 49 -10.44 4.54 11.13
N LYS A 50 -9.32 5.26 11.19
CA LYS A 50 -9.31 6.66 11.68
C LYS A 50 -10.18 7.58 10.84
N SER A 51 -10.11 7.48 9.52
CA SER A 51 -10.90 8.32 8.61
C SER A 51 -12.39 8.04 8.72
N LEU A 52 -12.81 6.79 8.83
CA LEU A 52 -14.21 6.42 8.97
C LEU A 52 -14.75 6.79 10.35
N CYS A 53 -14.01 6.49 11.43
CA CYS A 53 -14.42 6.80 12.80
C CYS A 53 -14.56 8.30 13.04
N ALA A 54 -13.75 9.14 12.38
CA ALA A 54 -13.87 10.59 12.49
C ALA A 54 -15.24 11.12 12.04
N TRP A 55 -15.95 10.35 11.21
CA TRP A 55 -17.26 10.69 10.67
C TRP A 55 -18.38 9.76 11.16
N GLY A 56 -18.13 8.98 12.22
CA GLY A 56 -19.11 8.06 12.78
C GLY A 56 -19.49 6.90 11.86
N VAL A 57 -18.63 6.55 10.91
CA VAL A 57 -18.85 5.46 9.94
C VAL A 57 -18.07 4.22 10.37
N GLU A 58 -18.75 3.09 10.47
CA GLU A 58 -18.12 1.80 10.73
C GLU A 58 -17.66 1.14 9.42
N GLY A 59 -16.38 0.77 9.34
CA GLY A 59 -15.82 0.03 8.22
C GLY A 59 -16.05 -1.47 8.33
N ARG A 60 -16.68 -2.08 7.34
CA ARG A 60 -16.80 -3.54 7.23
C ARG A 60 -15.71 -4.08 6.31
N VAL A 61 -14.97 -5.07 6.80
CA VAL A 61 -13.76 -5.59 6.14
C VAL A 61 -13.82 -7.12 5.96
N PRO A 62 -14.68 -7.63 5.05
CA PRO A 62 -14.96 -9.05 4.92
C PRO A 62 -13.70 -9.89 4.63
N PHE A 63 -12.69 -9.32 3.97
CA PHE A 63 -11.42 -10.01 3.72
C PHE A 63 -10.48 -10.06 4.94
N LEU A 64 -10.84 -9.46 6.06
CA LEU A 64 -10.16 -9.59 7.36
C LEU A 64 -10.94 -10.46 8.34
N ASP A 65 -12.05 -11.03 7.91
CA ASP A 65 -12.74 -12.05 8.66
C ASP A 65 -11.82 -13.24 8.96
N LYS A 66 -11.89 -13.77 10.17
CA LYS A 66 -10.94 -14.81 10.64
C LYS A 66 -11.09 -16.11 9.87
N GLU A 67 -12.30 -16.51 9.56
CA GLU A 67 -12.56 -17.74 8.78
C GLU A 67 -12.06 -17.58 7.34
N PHE A 68 -12.33 -16.41 6.74
CA PHE A 68 -11.80 -16.10 5.41
C PHE A 68 -10.27 -16.11 5.39
N LEU A 69 -9.64 -15.48 6.39
CA LEU A 69 -8.18 -15.45 6.50
C LEU A 69 -7.59 -16.85 6.65
N ASP A 70 -8.19 -17.69 7.49
CA ASP A 70 -7.74 -19.06 7.70
C ASP A 70 -7.78 -19.84 6.39
N VAL A 71 -8.88 -19.80 5.65
CA VAL A 71 -9.01 -20.43 4.34
C VAL A 71 -7.97 -19.88 3.36
N ALA A 72 -7.89 -18.56 3.23
CA ALA A 72 -6.99 -17.90 2.28
C ALA A 72 -5.51 -18.21 2.56
N MET A 73 -5.12 -18.31 3.83
CA MET A 73 -3.74 -18.58 4.21
C MET A 73 -3.37 -20.06 4.09
N ARG A 74 -4.33 -20.97 4.17
CA ARG A 74 -4.12 -22.44 3.93
C ARG A 74 -4.03 -22.79 2.45
N LEU A 75 -4.50 -21.92 1.55
CA LEU A 75 -4.33 -22.16 0.11
C LEU A 75 -2.84 -22.28 -0.24
N ASN A 76 -2.53 -23.24 -1.13
CA ASN A 76 -1.16 -23.41 -1.62
C ASN A 76 -0.62 -22.08 -2.18
N PRO A 77 0.49 -21.57 -1.66
CA PRO A 77 1.08 -20.32 -2.13
C PRO A 77 1.35 -20.28 -3.64
N VAL A 78 1.69 -21.42 -4.25
CA VAL A 78 1.88 -21.52 -5.71
C VAL A 78 0.65 -21.06 -6.48
N ALA A 79 -0.56 -21.44 -6.02
CA ALA A 79 -1.81 -21.04 -6.66
C ALA A 79 -2.13 -19.53 -6.50
N LYS A 80 -1.45 -18.86 -5.58
CA LYS A 80 -1.60 -17.42 -5.31
C LYS A 80 -0.53 -16.57 -5.97
N MET A 81 0.56 -17.16 -6.44
CA MET A 81 1.62 -16.43 -7.14
C MET A 81 1.13 -15.87 -8.47
N CYS A 82 1.75 -14.78 -8.88
CA CYS A 82 1.45 -14.11 -10.14
C CYS A 82 2.76 -13.77 -10.91
N PRO A 83 3.58 -14.77 -11.27
CA PRO A 83 4.81 -14.51 -12.01
C PRO A 83 4.52 -14.09 -13.45
N GLY A 84 5.39 -13.24 -14.00
CA GLY A 84 5.30 -12.78 -15.38
C GLY A 84 4.01 -12.06 -15.72
N THR A 85 3.29 -12.53 -16.71
CA THR A 85 2.05 -11.93 -17.22
C THR A 85 0.78 -12.39 -16.50
N ILE A 86 0.90 -13.25 -15.47
CA ILE A 86 -0.27 -13.73 -14.73
C ILE A 86 -0.84 -12.55 -13.93
N ILE A 87 -2.12 -12.26 -14.18
CA ILE A 87 -2.83 -11.20 -13.47
C ILE A 87 -2.94 -11.54 -11.98
N GLU A 88 -2.77 -10.54 -11.14
CA GLU A 88 -2.90 -10.70 -9.69
C GLU A 88 -4.33 -11.15 -9.31
N LYS A 89 -4.43 -11.92 -8.24
CA LYS A 89 -5.68 -12.51 -7.68
C LYS A 89 -6.41 -13.45 -8.64
N LYS A 90 -5.69 -14.09 -9.53
CA LYS A 90 -6.27 -14.98 -10.55
C LYS A 90 -7.28 -15.97 -9.95
N ILE A 91 -6.91 -16.67 -8.88
CA ILE A 91 -7.77 -17.66 -8.22
C ILE A 91 -9.13 -17.07 -7.76
N LEU A 92 -9.13 -15.82 -7.25
CA LEU A 92 -10.35 -15.14 -6.86
C LEU A 92 -11.18 -14.72 -8.08
N ARG A 93 -10.54 -14.24 -9.12
CA ARG A 93 -11.18 -13.83 -10.37
C ARG A 93 -11.84 -15.01 -11.06
N GLU A 94 -11.18 -16.17 -11.07
CA GLU A 94 -11.72 -17.42 -11.60
C GLU A 94 -12.92 -17.89 -10.78
N ALA A 95 -12.84 -17.85 -9.45
CA ALA A 95 -13.94 -18.25 -8.56
C ALA A 95 -15.22 -17.42 -8.73
N PHE A 96 -15.11 -16.19 -9.21
CA PHE A 96 -16.24 -15.27 -9.43
C PHE A 96 -16.47 -14.91 -10.90
N SER A 97 -15.85 -15.65 -11.83
CA SER A 97 -15.95 -15.39 -13.26
C SER A 97 -17.38 -15.41 -13.79
N ASP A 98 -18.22 -16.30 -13.25
CA ASP A 98 -19.61 -16.45 -13.66
C ASP A 98 -20.57 -15.46 -12.96
N SER A 99 -20.08 -14.80 -11.91
CA SER A 99 -20.87 -13.87 -11.09
C SER A 99 -20.65 -12.40 -11.47
N LEU A 100 -19.63 -12.09 -12.26
CA LEU A 100 -19.26 -10.74 -12.64
C LEU A 100 -19.09 -10.60 -14.15
N PRO A 101 -19.46 -9.45 -14.75
CA PRO A 101 -19.11 -9.15 -16.14
C PRO A 101 -17.59 -9.30 -16.37
N LYS A 102 -17.23 -9.83 -17.53
CA LYS A 102 -15.83 -10.13 -17.86
C LYS A 102 -14.92 -8.90 -17.75
N GLU A 103 -15.41 -7.75 -18.18
CA GLU A 103 -14.70 -6.46 -18.12
C GLU A 103 -14.41 -6.02 -16.68
N ILE A 104 -15.21 -6.45 -15.73
CA ILE A 104 -15.03 -6.17 -14.29
C ILE A 104 -14.11 -7.22 -13.66
N ALA A 105 -14.40 -8.50 -13.92
CA ALA A 105 -13.65 -9.61 -13.33
C ALA A 105 -12.16 -9.59 -13.70
N TRP A 106 -11.84 -9.21 -14.95
CA TRP A 106 -10.49 -9.28 -15.51
C TRP A 106 -9.82 -7.93 -15.74
N ARG A 107 -10.41 -6.83 -15.23
CA ARG A 107 -9.78 -5.52 -15.38
C ARG A 107 -8.46 -5.45 -14.63
N GLN A 108 -7.56 -4.58 -15.13
CA GLN A 108 -6.33 -4.24 -14.45
C GLN A 108 -6.60 -3.68 -13.04
N LYS A 109 -5.80 -4.15 -12.07
CA LYS A 109 -5.85 -3.59 -10.72
C LYS A 109 -5.23 -2.20 -10.71
N GLU A 110 -5.93 -1.26 -10.10
CA GLU A 110 -5.40 0.05 -9.73
C GLU A 110 -5.23 0.13 -8.22
N GLN A 111 -4.22 0.87 -7.77
CA GLN A 111 -4.08 1.20 -6.36
C GLN A 111 -5.13 2.25 -5.98
N PHE A 112 -5.38 2.41 -4.69
CA PHE A 112 -6.35 3.41 -4.22
C PHE A 112 -5.95 4.83 -4.63
N SER A 113 -4.68 5.18 -4.51
CA SER A 113 -4.12 6.46 -4.95
C SER A 113 -4.31 6.70 -6.45
N ASP A 114 -4.11 5.65 -7.26
CA ASP A 114 -4.26 5.73 -8.71
C ASP A 114 -5.74 5.89 -9.09
N GLY A 115 -6.63 5.22 -8.36
CA GLY A 115 -8.08 5.31 -8.56
C GLY A 115 -8.70 6.65 -8.18
N VAL A 116 -8.04 7.45 -7.34
CA VAL A 116 -8.43 8.84 -7.03
C VAL A 116 -7.91 9.81 -8.10
N GLY A 117 -6.85 9.42 -8.81
CA GLY A 117 -6.21 10.20 -9.87
C GLY A 117 -4.80 10.66 -9.48
N TYR A 118 -3.90 10.58 -10.43
CA TYR A 118 -2.49 10.96 -10.22
C TYR A 118 -2.31 12.44 -9.86
N GLY A 119 -3.17 13.32 -10.38
CA GLY A 119 -3.15 14.74 -10.04
C GLY A 119 -3.33 15.02 -8.55
N TRP A 120 -3.98 14.13 -7.80
CA TRP A 120 -4.11 14.26 -6.36
C TRP A 120 -2.76 14.09 -5.64
N ILE A 121 -1.97 13.11 -6.04
CA ILE A 121 -0.63 12.85 -5.50
C ILE A 121 0.28 14.05 -5.77
N ASP A 122 0.29 14.53 -7.01
CA ASP A 122 1.13 15.67 -7.42
C ASP A 122 0.71 16.95 -6.70
N THR A 123 -0.59 17.17 -6.50
CA THR A 123 -1.10 18.31 -5.73
C THR A 123 -0.65 18.25 -4.26
N LEU A 124 -0.73 17.07 -3.61
CA LEU A 124 -0.26 16.95 -2.23
C LEU A 124 1.25 17.19 -2.12
N LYS A 125 2.04 16.64 -3.03
CA LYS A 125 3.49 16.90 -3.07
C LYS A 125 3.80 18.37 -3.25
N LYS A 126 3.08 19.07 -4.12
CA LYS A 126 3.22 20.51 -4.31
C LYS A 126 2.89 21.28 -3.03
N ILE A 127 1.72 21.03 -2.44
CA ILE A 127 1.29 21.66 -1.19
C ILE A 127 2.35 21.48 -0.09
N THR A 128 2.79 20.26 0.12
CA THR A 128 3.74 19.96 1.19
C THR A 128 5.13 20.56 0.94
N SER A 129 5.58 20.61 -0.33
CA SER A 129 6.85 21.25 -0.70
C SER A 129 6.83 22.77 -0.54
N GLU A 130 5.67 23.41 -0.74
CA GLU A 130 5.46 24.84 -0.55
C GLU A 130 5.23 25.21 0.92
N SER A 131 4.62 24.30 1.72
CA SER A 131 4.29 24.54 3.12
C SER A 131 5.44 24.31 4.09
N VAL A 132 6.45 23.55 3.69
CA VAL A 132 7.60 23.19 4.54
C VAL A 132 8.87 23.74 3.92
N THR A 133 9.58 24.62 4.65
CA THR A 133 10.84 25.20 4.19
C THR A 133 11.99 24.21 4.32
N ASP A 134 13.10 24.46 3.62
CA ASP A 134 14.30 23.62 3.74
C ASP A 134 14.94 23.78 5.12
N GLU A 135 14.81 24.94 5.76
CA GLU A 135 15.29 25.18 7.12
C GLU A 135 14.50 24.37 8.15
N GLU A 136 13.17 24.33 8.04
CA GLU A 136 12.33 23.50 8.89
C GLU A 136 12.67 22.01 8.72
N MET A 137 12.87 21.58 7.50
CA MET A 137 13.26 20.19 7.22
C MET A 137 14.65 19.86 7.80
N ALA A 138 15.61 20.75 7.69
CA ALA A 138 16.94 20.58 8.28
C ALA A 138 16.89 20.49 9.83
N ASN A 139 15.93 21.14 10.45
CA ASN A 139 15.69 21.13 11.90
C ASN A 139 14.68 20.03 12.33
N ALA A 140 14.22 19.17 11.44
CA ALA A 140 13.18 18.19 11.72
C ALA A 140 13.50 17.27 12.90
N ALA A 141 14.72 16.76 13.00
CA ALA A 141 15.14 15.90 14.11
C ALA A 141 15.18 16.63 15.46
N LYS A 142 15.42 17.95 15.45
CA LYS A 142 15.38 18.78 16.66
C LYS A 142 13.93 19.03 17.11
N ARG A 143 13.04 19.33 16.17
CA ARG A 143 11.62 19.56 16.47
C ARG A 143 10.89 18.26 16.84
N PHE A 144 11.21 17.15 16.18
CA PHE A 144 10.60 15.84 16.35
C PHE A 144 11.66 14.80 16.72
N PRO A 145 12.12 14.76 17.96
CA PRO A 145 13.22 13.86 18.37
C PRO A 145 12.86 12.38 18.33
N ILE A 146 11.56 12.07 18.37
CA ILE A 146 11.04 10.70 18.29
C ILE A 146 10.48 10.48 16.89
N ASN A 147 11.02 9.50 16.16
CA ASN A 147 10.64 9.17 14.81
C ASN A 147 10.59 10.40 13.88
N PRO A 148 11.74 11.09 13.67
CA PRO A 148 11.78 12.31 12.87
C PRO A 148 11.35 12.04 11.42
N PRO A 149 10.60 12.97 10.82
CA PRO A 149 10.22 12.89 9.43
C PRO A 149 11.44 12.94 8.50
N GLN A 150 11.39 12.19 7.39
CA GLN A 150 12.50 12.05 6.46
C GLN A 150 12.34 12.93 5.20
N ASN A 151 11.17 13.47 4.98
CA ASN A 151 10.85 14.35 3.85
C ASN A 151 9.79 15.40 4.24
N LYS A 152 9.55 16.38 3.36
CA LYS A 152 8.62 17.48 3.61
C LYS A 152 7.17 17.03 3.77
N GLU A 153 6.77 15.98 3.07
CA GLU A 153 5.41 15.43 3.19
C GLU A 153 5.21 14.79 4.58
N GLU A 154 6.16 14.00 5.04
CA GLU A 154 6.14 13.44 6.40
C GLU A 154 6.18 14.53 7.46
N TYR A 155 6.98 15.58 7.25
CA TYR A 155 7.06 16.73 8.16
C TYR A 155 5.72 17.45 8.26
N TYR A 156 5.07 17.70 7.14
CA TYR A 156 3.75 18.33 7.09
C TYR A 156 2.71 17.56 7.90
N TYR A 157 2.58 16.26 7.65
CA TYR A 157 1.66 15.42 8.41
C TYR A 157 2.05 15.28 9.88
N ARG A 158 3.35 15.21 10.19
CA ARG A 158 3.82 15.16 11.57
C ARG A 158 3.49 16.44 12.34
N SER A 159 3.58 17.60 11.72
CA SER A 159 3.22 18.87 12.33
C SER A 159 1.75 18.90 12.74
N ILE A 160 0.86 18.52 11.83
CA ILE A 160 -0.58 18.43 12.09
C ILE A 160 -0.86 17.40 13.20
N PHE A 161 -0.19 16.24 13.17
CA PHE A 161 -0.36 15.21 14.19
C PHE A 161 -0.02 15.74 15.58
N GLU A 162 1.07 16.46 15.74
CA GLU A 162 1.50 16.99 17.04
C GLU A 162 0.63 18.14 17.57
N GLU A 163 -0.01 18.91 16.70
CA GLU A 163 -1.03 19.89 17.12
C GLU A 163 -2.19 19.22 17.86
N HIS A 164 -2.59 18.02 17.40
CA HIS A 164 -3.69 17.26 18.00
C HIS A 164 -3.24 16.32 19.12
N PHE A 165 -2.03 15.80 19.05
CA PHE A 165 -1.48 14.78 19.94
C PHE A 165 -0.05 15.12 20.39
N PRO A 166 0.14 16.14 21.26
CA PRO A 166 1.45 16.67 21.59
C PRO A 166 2.25 15.81 22.58
N SER A 167 1.73 14.69 23.04
CA SER A 167 2.41 13.86 24.04
C SER A 167 3.53 13.00 23.44
N GLU A 168 4.57 12.74 24.23
CA GLU A 168 5.65 11.83 23.85
C GLU A 168 5.16 10.42 23.55
N SER A 169 4.17 9.93 24.27
CA SER A 169 3.54 8.63 24.03
C SER A 169 2.84 8.58 22.66
N ALA A 170 2.21 9.68 22.24
CA ALA A 170 1.63 9.78 20.90
C ALA A 170 2.73 9.77 19.82
N ALA A 171 3.82 10.52 20.01
CA ALA A 171 4.95 10.52 19.09
C ALA A 171 5.57 9.12 18.92
N ARG A 172 5.63 8.31 19.97
CA ARG A 172 6.10 6.91 19.93
C ARG A 172 5.17 5.99 19.15
N SER A 173 3.90 6.35 18.94
CA SER A 173 2.96 5.58 18.15
C SER A 173 3.10 5.80 16.64
N VAL A 174 3.86 6.81 16.21
CA VAL A 174 4.12 7.08 14.79
C VAL A 174 5.04 6.00 14.24
N PRO A 175 4.64 5.28 13.16
CA PRO A 175 5.49 4.28 12.55
C PRO A 175 6.78 4.89 11.97
N SER A 176 7.93 4.28 12.24
CA SER A 176 9.25 4.71 11.74
C SER A 176 9.78 3.83 10.60
N ILE A 177 8.90 3.07 9.96
CA ILE A 177 9.27 2.14 8.88
C ILE A 177 8.81 2.67 7.52
N PRO A 178 9.51 2.33 6.43
CA PRO A 178 9.11 2.73 5.09
C PRO A 178 7.65 2.38 4.81
N SER A 179 6.84 3.40 4.47
CA SER A 179 5.43 3.23 4.15
C SER A 179 5.19 2.78 2.71
N VAL A 180 6.19 2.94 1.85
CA VAL A 180 6.12 2.57 0.43
C VAL A 180 6.39 1.09 0.26
N ALA A 181 5.46 0.37 -0.37
CA ALA A 181 5.52 -1.08 -0.48
C ALA A 181 6.80 -1.60 -1.15
N CYS A 182 7.25 -0.93 -2.21
CA CYS A 182 8.42 -1.34 -2.98
C CYS A 182 9.77 -0.91 -2.38
N SER A 183 9.78 -0.14 -1.31
CA SER A 183 11.00 0.27 -0.59
C SER A 183 11.32 -0.60 0.63
N THR A 184 10.58 -1.68 0.85
CA THR A 184 10.89 -2.63 1.91
C THR A 184 12.14 -3.46 1.58
N ALA A 185 12.84 -3.93 2.60
CA ALA A 185 14.05 -4.73 2.41
C ALA A 185 13.79 -5.97 1.52
N GLU A 186 12.65 -6.61 1.70
CA GLU A 186 12.24 -7.77 0.91
C GLU A 186 11.97 -7.39 -0.56
N ALA A 187 11.28 -6.28 -0.82
CA ALA A 187 11.03 -5.83 -2.19
C ALA A 187 12.36 -5.52 -2.91
N LEU A 188 13.28 -4.83 -2.23
CA LEU A 188 14.59 -4.50 -2.77
C LEU A 188 15.48 -5.72 -2.99
N ALA A 189 15.31 -6.77 -2.17
CA ALA A 189 16.01 -8.03 -2.35
C ALA A 189 15.45 -8.84 -3.55
N TRP A 190 14.15 -8.74 -3.81
CA TRP A 190 13.50 -9.47 -4.92
C TRP A 190 13.75 -8.83 -6.28
N ASP A 191 13.88 -7.52 -6.33
CA ASP A 191 14.22 -6.82 -7.57
C ASP A 191 15.07 -5.57 -7.28
N SER A 192 16.30 -5.59 -7.73
CA SER A 192 17.24 -4.48 -7.56
C SER A 192 16.81 -3.20 -8.31
N ALA A 193 15.91 -3.30 -9.30
CA ALA A 193 15.36 -2.13 -10.00
C ALA A 193 14.64 -1.18 -9.03
N PHE A 194 14.07 -1.69 -7.94
CA PHE A 194 13.43 -0.86 -6.91
C PHE A 194 14.40 0.07 -6.16
N LYS A 195 15.70 -0.22 -6.16
CA LYS A 195 16.72 0.63 -5.50
C LYS A 195 16.89 1.99 -6.18
N ASN A 196 16.65 2.04 -7.48
CA ASN A 196 16.88 3.23 -8.30
C ASN A 196 15.60 4.02 -8.55
N MET A 197 14.49 3.62 -7.95
CA MET A 197 13.22 4.33 -8.08
C MET A 197 13.13 5.48 -7.09
N ASN A 198 13.20 6.70 -7.58
CA ASN A 198 12.98 7.91 -6.80
C ASN A 198 11.55 8.00 -6.26
N GLU A 199 10.62 7.30 -6.88
CA GLU A 199 9.23 7.21 -6.49
C GLU A 199 8.65 5.83 -6.83
N PRO A 200 8.66 4.86 -5.89
CA PRO A 200 8.06 3.55 -6.10
C PRO A 200 6.52 3.60 -5.98
N SER A 201 5.88 4.54 -6.64
CA SER A 201 4.43 4.58 -6.80
C SER A 201 3.99 3.57 -7.86
N GLY A 202 2.68 3.24 -7.89
CA GLY A 202 2.11 2.38 -8.92
C GLY A 202 2.43 2.83 -10.35
N ARG A 203 2.59 4.14 -10.56
CA ARG A 203 3.01 4.72 -11.85
C ARG A 203 4.35 4.22 -12.36
N ALA A 204 5.35 4.19 -11.49
CA ALA A 204 6.70 3.78 -11.85
C ALA A 204 6.77 2.31 -12.29
N ILE A 205 5.86 1.50 -11.78
CA ILE A 205 5.86 0.06 -11.98
C ILE A 205 4.98 -0.35 -13.16
N ASN A 206 3.93 0.39 -13.48
CA ASN A 206 3.19 0.20 -14.73
C ASN A 206 4.10 0.31 -15.97
N CYS A 207 5.10 1.19 -15.91
CA CYS A 207 6.10 1.32 -16.96
C CYS A 207 6.96 0.05 -17.15
N LEU A 208 7.20 -0.73 -16.09
CA LEU A 208 8.04 -1.93 -16.13
C LEU A 208 7.32 -3.20 -16.56
N LEU A 209 6.00 -3.28 -16.32
CA LEU A 209 5.22 -4.48 -16.62
C LEU A 209 4.50 -4.41 -17.99
N TYR A 210 4.25 -3.23 -18.53
CA TYR A 210 3.40 -3.03 -19.70
C TYR A 210 4.12 -2.45 -20.94
N THR A 211 5.41 -2.17 -20.88
CA THR A 211 6.15 -1.63 -22.01
C THR A 211 6.70 -2.69 -22.98
N SER A 212 6.51 -3.97 -22.71
CA SER A 212 7.10 -5.01 -23.55
C SER A 212 6.20 -5.60 -24.64
N ASP A 213 4.87 -5.42 -24.60
CA ASP A 213 3.99 -6.13 -25.54
C ASP A 213 2.75 -5.34 -26.03
N ALA A 214 2.93 -4.06 -26.30
CA ALA A 214 1.98 -3.28 -27.11
C ALA A 214 2.63 -2.90 -28.45
N ALA A 215 3.00 -3.90 -29.24
CA ALA A 215 3.32 -3.78 -30.64
C ALA A 215 2.53 -4.83 -31.44
#